data_186ae3d009d8cf335ca86c9634dff192
#
_entry.id   186ae3d009d8cf335ca86c9634dff192
#
_cell.length_a   1.000
_cell.length_b   1.000
_cell.length_c   1.000
_cell.angle_alpha   90.00
_cell.angle_beta   90.00
_cell.angle_gamma   90.00
#
_symmetry.space_group_name_H-M   'P 1'
#
loop_
_entity.id
_entity.type
_entity.pdbx_description
1 polymer ?
#
loop_
_entity_poly.entity_id
_entity_poly.type
_entity_poly.pdbx_seq_one_letter_code
_entity_poly.pdbx_strand_id
1 'polypeptide(L)'
;MNVLIVGCGKVGSFLAQVLESRGHDVSIVDKSASALDPANNVRLAGFSGLCVCGEPIDLDVLRSAGIESCDAVVAVTPSDNTNILVAQVATKIFGVQNVTARIYDPARQEVFAGQMAIHTICPTLLTVDTLLNTALKKEDE
;
A
#
# COMPACT_ATOMS: atom_id res chain seq x y z
N MET A 1 4.01 -14.34 5.60
CA MET A 1 4.83 -13.40 4.81
C MET A 1 5.12 -12.16 5.63
N ASN A 2 6.22 -11.51 5.33
CA ASN A 2 6.56 -10.20 5.90
C ASN A 2 6.11 -9.13 4.91
N VAL A 3 5.18 -8.29 5.31
CA VAL A 3 4.57 -7.25 4.45
C VAL A 3 4.86 -5.88 5.02
N LEU A 4 5.40 -5.00 4.19
CA LEU A 4 5.59 -3.59 4.52
C LEU A 4 4.51 -2.76 3.83
N ILE A 5 3.73 -2.04 4.62
CA ILE A 5 2.73 -1.11 4.13
C ILE A 5 3.27 0.32 4.29
N VAL A 6 3.30 1.06 3.22
CA VAL A 6 3.70 2.48 3.23
C VAL A 6 2.45 3.33 3.04
N GLY A 7 2.04 3.97 4.11
CA GLY A 7 0.81 4.74 4.19
C GLY A 7 -0.19 4.11 5.16
N CYS A 8 -0.56 4.84 6.20
CA CYS A 8 -1.46 4.37 7.26
C CYS A 8 -2.79 5.14 7.27
N GLY A 9 -3.34 5.38 6.08
CA GLY A 9 -4.68 5.90 5.92
C GLY A 9 -5.74 4.80 6.10
N LYS A 10 -6.93 5.02 5.57
CA LYS A 10 -8.02 4.05 5.69
C LYS A 10 -7.67 2.69 5.07
N VAL A 11 -7.12 2.70 3.87
CA VAL A 11 -6.77 1.46 3.17
C VAL A 11 -5.59 0.77 3.85
N GLY A 12 -4.52 1.51 4.13
CA GLY A 12 -3.31 0.93 4.72
C GLY A 12 -3.57 0.34 6.10
N SER A 13 -4.27 1.05 6.96
CA SER A 13 -4.58 0.55 8.31
C SER A 13 -5.54 -0.64 8.29
N PHE A 14 -6.54 -0.62 7.40
CA PHE A 14 -7.45 -1.75 7.24
C PHE A 14 -6.71 -2.98 6.71
N LEU A 15 -5.86 -2.79 5.71
CA LEU A 15 -5.05 -3.86 5.14
C LEU A 15 -4.11 -4.47 6.20
N ALA A 16 -3.49 -3.64 7.03
CA ALA A 16 -2.62 -4.09 8.12
C ALA A 16 -3.37 -5.02 9.07
N GLN A 17 -4.57 -4.62 9.47
CA GLN A 17 -5.41 -5.41 10.36
C GLN A 17 -5.79 -6.76 9.74
N VAL A 18 -6.20 -6.76 8.48
CA VAL A 18 -6.58 -8.00 7.79
C VAL A 18 -5.39 -8.94 7.62
N LEU A 19 -4.24 -8.42 7.22
CA LEU A 19 -3.03 -9.24 7.04
C LEU A 19 -2.57 -9.84 8.36
N GLU A 20 -2.56 -9.05 9.43
CA GLU A 20 -2.18 -9.56 10.75
C GLU A 20 -3.14 -10.66 11.21
N SER A 21 -4.44 -10.48 10.98
CA SER A 21 -5.44 -11.48 11.35
C SER A 21 -5.28 -12.80 10.57
N ARG A 22 -4.62 -12.76 9.42
CA ARG A 22 -4.31 -13.93 8.61
C ARG A 22 -2.93 -14.54 8.90
N GLY A 23 -2.26 -14.06 9.95
CA GLY A 23 -0.99 -14.62 10.40
C GLY A 23 0.25 -14.06 9.71
N HIS A 24 0.15 -12.94 9.01
CA HIS A 24 1.30 -12.28 8.40
C HIS A 24 1.95 -11.30 9.36
N ASP A 25 3.25 -11.13 9.23
CA ASP A 25 4.01 -10.10 9.95
C ASP A 25 3.94 -8.81 9.15
N VAL A 26 3.43 -7.74 9.78
CA VAL A 26 3.15 -6.48 9.11
C VAL A 26 3.91 -5.34 9.76
N SER A 27 4.55 -4.52 8.93
CA SER A 27 5.14 -3.24 9.33
C SER A 27 4.46 -2.11 8.58
N ILE A 28 4.32 -0.96 9.20
CA ILE A 28 3.70 0.22 8.60
C ILE A 28 4.63 1.41 8.71
N VAL A 29 4.76 2.16 7.64
CA VAL A 29 5.44 3.46 7.62
C VAL A 29 4.43 4.54 7.29
N ASP A 30 4.46 5.62 8.04
CA ASP A 30 3.71 6.85 7.73
C ASP A 30 4.47 8.05 8.30
N LYS A 31 4.40 9.18 7.62
CA LYS A 31 5.01 10.41 8.11
C LYS A 31 4.23 11.04 9.27
N SER A 32 2.98 10.66 9.46
CA SER A 32 2.10 11.18 10.49
C SER A 32 2.10 10.27 11.72
N ALA A 33 2.64 10.76 12.84
CA ALA A 33 2.57 10.04 14.11
C ALA A 33 1.11 9.80 14.54
N SER A 34 0.22 10.74 14.25
CA SER A 34 -1.20 10.62 14.55
C SER A 34 -1.85 9.46 13.79
N ALA A 35 -1.50 9.25 12.53
CA ALA A 35 -2.03 8.13 11.74
C ALA A 35 -1.60 6.77 12.29
N LEU A 36 -0.46 6.71 12.96
CA LEU A 36 0.09 5.49 13.55
C LEU A 36 -0.37 5.26 15.00
N ASP A 37 -1.09 6.21 15.58
CA ASP A 37 -1.56 6.11 16.96
C ASP A 37 -2.94 5.44 16.98
N PRO A 38 -3.09 4.28 17.67
CA PRO A 38 -4.40 3.63 17.80
C PRO A 38 -5.49 4.50 18.43
N ALA A 39 -5.11 5.48 19.25
CA ALA A 39 -6.06 6.42 19.83
C ALA A 39 -6.71 7.33 18.80
N ASN A 40 -6.01 7.62 17.70
CA ASN A 40 -6.48 8.45 16.59
C ASN A 40 -6.92 7.63 15.38
N ASN A 41 -6.41 6.42 15.26
CA ASN A 41 -6.73 5.51 14.14
C ASN A 41 -7.26 4.19 14.72
N VAL A 42 -8.56 4.10 14.84
CA VAL A 42 -9.24 2.97 15.49
C VAL A 42 -9.00 1.63 14.75
N ARG A 43 -8.65 1.67 13.47
CA ARG A 43 -8.33 0.47 12.71
C ARG A 43 -7.03 -0.20 13.16
N LEU A 44 -6.17 0.54 13.87
CA LEU A 44 -4.96 -0.02 14.46
C LEU A 44 -5.16 -0.56 15.88
N ALA A 45 -6.38 -0.52 16.41
CA ALA A 45 -6.65 -1.07 17.73
C ALA A 45 -6.30 -2.56 17.74
N GLY A 46 -5.40 -2.95 18.66
CA GLY A 46 -4.92 -4.33 18.75
C GLY A 46 -3.85 -4.72 17.73
N PHE A 47 -3.45 -3.84 16.81
CA PHE A 47 -2.34 -4.10 15.90
C PHE A 47 -1.03 -4.21 16.67
N SER A 48 -0.30 -5.30 16.47
CA SER A 48 0.94 -5.60 17.20
C SER A 48 2.19 -5.48 16.36
N GLY A 49 2.05 -5.14 15.08
CA GLY A 49 3.17 -4.99 14.15
C GLY A 49 3.99 -3.72 14.42
N LEU A 50 5.08 -3.59 13.68
CA LEU A 50 5.98 -2.45 13.79
C LEU A 50 5.40 -1.23 13.07
N CYS A 51 5.34 -0.10 13.76
CA CYS A 51 4.96 1.19 13.18
C CYS A 51 6.17 2.12 13.21
N VAL A 52 6.55 2.63 12.06
CA VAL A 52 7.69 3.55 11.91
C VAL A 52 7.18 4.89 11.39
N CYS A 53 7.42 5.95 12.17
CA CYS A 53 7.08 7.31 11.77
C CYS A 53 8.28 7.93 11.04
N GLY A 54 8.08 8.31 9.79
CA GLY A 54 9.13 8.92 8.99
C GLY A 54 8.71 9.14 7.55
N GLU A 55 9.56 9.81 6.79
CA GLU A 55 9.31 10.06 5.37
C GLU A 55 9.35 8.75 4.58
N PRO A 56 8.30 8.45 3.78
CA PRO A 56 8.21 7.18 3.07
C PRO A 56 9.32 6.94 2.04
N ILE A 57 9.96 8.00 1.57
CA ILE A 57 11.03 7.91 0.57
C ILE A 57 12.43 7.88 1.18
N ASP A 58 12.55 7.98 2.49
CA ASP A 58 13.82 7.90 3.20
C ASP A 58 14.23 6.43 3.32
N LEU A 59 15.38 6.09 2.73
CA LEU A 59 15.88 4.70 2.73
C LEU A 59 16.12 4.18 4.14
N ASP A 60 16.60 5.03 5.06
CA ASP A 60 16.84 4.60 6.45
C ASP A 60 15.52 4.30 7.18
N VAL A 61 14.47 5.06 6.88
CA VAL A 61 13.13 4.81 7.40
C VAL A 61 12.61 3.46 6.89
N LEU A 62 12.75 3.21 5.60
CA LEU A 62 12.33 1.95 5.00
C LEU A 62 13.11 0.77 5.56
N ARG A 63 14.43 0.93 5.75
CA ARG A 63 15.26 -0.11 6.39
C ARG A 63 14.82 -0.39 7.82
N SER A 64 14.56 0.65 8.61
CA SER A 64 14.09 0.47 9.99
C SER A 64 12.73 -0.21 10.06
N ALA A 65 11.93 -0.12 9.00
CA ALA A 65 10.66 -0.83 8.88
C ALA A 65 10.80 -2.25 8.32
N GLY A 66 12.00 -2.70 7.99
CA GLY A 66 12.28 -4.08 7.58
C GLY A 66 12.16 -4.36 6.09
N ILE A 67 12.30 -3.33 5.23
CA ILE A 67 12.17 -3.53 3.78
C ILE A 67 13.17 -4.55 3.22
N GLU A 68 14.34 -4.67 3.83
CA GLU A 68 15.39 -5.59 3.36
C GLU A 68 15.02 -7.06 3.51
N SER A 69 14.10 -7.37 4.39
CA SER A 69 13.64 -8.75 4.64
C SER A 69 12.17 -8.98 4.34
N CYS A 70 11.46 -8.00 3.78
CA CYS A 70 10.05 -8.17 3.48
C CYS A 70 9.82 -8.93 2.16
N ASP A 71 8.70 -9.63 2.11
CA ASP A 71 8.27 -10.38 0.92
C ASP A 71 7.41 -9.53 -0.01
N ALA A 72 6.74 -8.54 0.54
CA ALA A 72 5.84 -7.67 -0.21
C ALA A 72 5.88 -6.24 0.32
N VAL A 73 5.77 -5.28 -0.58
CA VAL A 73 5.61 -3.85 -0.27
C VAL A 73 4.33 -3.34 -0.91
N VAL A 74 3.52 -2.64 -0.14
CA VAL A 74 2.29 -2.01 -0.61
C VAL A 74 2.35 -0.51 -0.34
N ALA A 75 2.42 0.29 -1.39
CA ALA A 75 2.49 1.76 -1.29
C ALA A 75 1.10 2.35 -1.52
N VAL A 76 0.50 2.87 -0.46
CA VAL A 76 -0.87 3.40 -0.43
C VAL A 76 -0.96 4.75 0.29
N THR A 77 0.02 5.61 0.07
CA THR A 77 -0.03 7.00 0.54
C THR A 77 -1.01 7.82 -0.31
N PRO A 78 -1.42 9.01 0.13
CA PRO A 78 -2.26 9.88 -0.70
C PRO A 78 -1.57 10.43 -1.96
N SER A 79 -0.26 10.29 -2.10
CA SER A 79 0.52 10.84 -3.20
C SER A 79 0.91 9.78 -4.21
N ASP A 80 0.46 9.92 -5.46
CA ASP A 80 0.87 9.05 -6.55
C ASP A 80 2.39 9.06 -6.74
N ASN A 81 3.02 10.23 -6.67
CA ASN A 81 4.47 10.35 -6.81
C ASN A 81 5.21 9.55 -5.75
N THR A 82 4.79 9.65 -4.50
CA THR A 82 5.38 8.90 -3.39
C THR A 82 5.20 7.40 -3.60
N ASN A 83 4.01 6.96 -3.98
CA ASN A 83 3.73 5.54 -4.19
C ASN A 83 4.57 4.95 -5.32
N ILE A 84 4.72 5.69 -6.42
CA ILE A 84 5.57 5.28 -7.54
C ILE A 84 7.03 5.19 -7.10
N LEU A 85 7.52 6.21 -6.40
CA LEU A 85 8.92 6.25 -5.97
C LEU A 85 9.23 5.13 -4.97
N VAL A 86 8.36 4.89 -3.99
CA VAL A 86 8.49 3.78 -3.04
C VAL A 86 8.53 2.45 -3.77
N ALA A 87 7.64 2.26 -4.75
CA ALA A 87 7.60 1.03 -5.53
C ALA A 87 8.88 0.82 -6.34
N GLN A 88 9.43 1.87 -6.94
CA GLN A 88 10.70 1.80 -7.67
C GLN A 88 11.87 1.48 -6.74
N VAL A 89 11.92 2.12 -5.57
CA VAL A 89 12.96 1.85 -4.56
C VAL A 89 12.85 0.40 -4.08
N ALA A 90 11.67 -0.07 -3.74
CA ALA A 90 11.45 -1.44 -3.29
C ALA A 90 11.92 -2.47 -4.33
N THR A 91 11.61 -2.23 -5.59
CA THR A 91 11.95 -3.14 -6.68
C THR A 91 13.43 -3.07 -7.06
N LYS A 92 13.94 -1.86 -7.32
CA LYS A 92 15.26 -1.67 -7.90
C LYS A 92 16.39 -1.69 -6.87
N ILE A 93 16.16 -1.14 -5.69
CA ILE A 93 17.20 -1.05 -4.66
C ILE A 93 17.17 -2.27 -3.74
N PHE A 94 15.99 -2.66 -3.30
CA PHE A 94 15.85 -3.74 -2.31
C PHE A 94 15.44 -5.09 -2.89
N GLY A 95 15.10 -5.15 -4.17
CA GLY A 95 14.79 -6.42 -4.84
C GLY A 95 13.56 -7.13 -4.29
N VAL A 96 12.59 -6.39 -3.76
CA VAL A 96 11.36 -6.98 -3.23
C VAL A 96 10.55 -7.60 -4.38
N GLN A 97 10.09 -8.83 -4.18
CA GLN A 97 9.43 -9.62 -5.23
C GLN A 97 8.02 -9.16 -5.56
N ASN A 98 7.24 -8.84 -4.53
CA ASN A 98 5.85 -8.41 -4.68
C ASN A 98 5.72 -6.94 -4.29
N VAL A 99 5.57 -6.07 -5.27
CA VAL A 99 5.43 -4.64 -5.04
C VAL A 99 4.15 -4.16 -5.70
N THR A 100 3.31 -3.50 -4.92
CA THR A 100 2.05 -2.92 -5.38
C THR A 100 2.00 -1.44 -5.05
N ALA A 101 1.64 -0.61 -6.00
CA ALA A 101 1.47 0.82 -5.80
C ALA A 101 0.06 1.25 -6.19
N ARG A 102 -0.58 2.03 -5.33
CA ARG A 102 -1.84 2.68 -5.65
C ARG A 102 -1.56 3.97 -6.40
N ILE A 103 -2.21 4.13 -7.55
CA ILE A 103 -2.11 5.34 -8.39
C ILE A 103 -3.53 5.82 -8.66
N TYR A 104 -3.87 7.01 -8.16
CA TYR A 104 -5.23 7.58 -8.31
C TYR A 104 -5.51 8.10 -9.70
N ASP A 105 -4.49 8.69 -10.35
CA ASP A 105 -4.66 9.28 -11.68
C ASP A 105 -4.64 8.18 -12.75
N PRO A 106 -5.75 7.95 -13.47
CA PRO A 106 -5.80 6.93 -14.52
C PRO A 106 -4.76 7.10 -15.62
N ALA A 107 -4.44 8.34 -15.98
CA ALA A 107 -3.44 8.62 -17.01
C ALA A 107 -2.04 8.20 -16.55
N ARG A 108 -1.71 8.43 -15.28
CA ARG A 108 -0.42 8.00 -14.71
C ARG A 108 -0.36 6.49 -14.56
N GLN A 109 -1.46 5.87 -14.15
CA GLN A 109 -1.55 4.42 -14.04
C GLN A 109 -1.28 3.74 -15.38
N GLU A 110 -1.84 4.29 -16.46
CA GLU A 110 -1.61 3.77 -17.82
C GLU A 110 -0.13 3.83 -18.21
N VAL A 111 0.56 4.93 -17.86
CA VAL A 111 1.99 5.08 -18.13
C VAL A 111 2.83 4.03 -17.41
N PHE A 112 2.50 3.71 -16.17
CA PHE A 112 3.29 2.79 -15.35
C PHE A 112 2.85 1.34 -15.46
N ALA A 113 1.66 1.07 -15.95
CA ALA A 113 1.18 -0.30 -16.13
C ALA A 113 2.09 -1.06 -17.10
N GLY A 114 2.65 -2.17 -16.63
CA GLY A 114 3.51 -3.02 -17.44
C GLY A 114 4.94 -2.55 -17.63
N GLN A 115 5.34 -1.42 -17.08
CA GLN A 115 6.70 -0.91 -17.26
C GLN A 115 7.73 -1.52 -16.31
N MET A 116 7.33 -2.11 -15.22
CA MET A 116 8.21 -2.72 -14.23
C MET A 116 7.50 -3.93 -13.61
N ALA A 117 8.23 -4.73 -12.84
CA ALA A 117 7.63 -5.80 -12.05
C ALA A 117 6.84 -5.24 -10.85
N ILE A 118 6.06 -4.19 -11.08
CA ILE A 118 5.24 -3.50 -10.09
C ILE A 118 3.79 -3.66 -10.49
N HIS A 119 2.97 -4.16 -9.56
CA HIS A 119 1.53 -4.15 -9.73
C HIS A 119 0.99 -2.77 -9.41
N THR A 120 0.15 -2.23 -10.27
CA THR A 120 -0.49 -0.93 -10.04
C THR A 120 -1.98 -1.12 -9.85
N ILE A 121 -2.54 -0.41 -8.89
CA ILE A 121 -3.97 -0.40 -8.62
C ILE A 121 -4.47 1.04 -8.69
N CYS A 122 -5.43 1.30 -9.58
CA CYS A 122 -6.10 2.58 -9.69
C CYS A 122 -7.51 2.48 -9.11
N PRO A 123 -7.77 3.03 -7.92
CA PRO A 123 -9.11 2.94 -7.31
C PRO A 123 -10.21 3.53 -8.19
N THR A 124 -9.90 4.62 -8.90
CA THR A 124 -10.86 5.23 -9.82
C THR A 124 -11.30 4.26 -10.90
N LEU A 125 -10.36 3.60 -11.57
CA LEU A 125 -10.67 2.64 -12.63
C LEU A 125 -11.36 1.39 -12.09
N LEU A 126 -10.93 0.89 -10.92
CA LEU A 126 -11.59 -0.24 -10.27
C LEU A 126 -13.05 0.08 -9.94
N THR A 127 -13.28 1.28 -9.41
CA THR A 127 -14.63 1.71 -9.06
C THR A 127 -15.50 1.85 -10.31
N VAL A 128 -15.00 2.49 -11.35
CA VAL A 128 -15.72 2.65 -12.62
C VAL A 128 -16.06 1.28 -13.22
N ASP A 129 -15.10 0.38 -13.26
CA ASP A 129 -15.29 -0.97 -13.79
C ASP A 129 -16.38 -1.74 -13.01
N THR A 130 -16.32 -1.69 -11.68
CA THR A 130 -17.33 -2.33 -10.83
C THR A 130 -18.71 -1.71 -11.03
N LEU A 131 -18.80 -0.38 -11.13
CA LEU A 131 -20.06 0.31 -11.37
C LEU A 131 -20.66 -0.06 -12.73
N LEU A 132 -19.83 -0.11 -13.77
CA LEU A 132 -20.27 -0.52 -15.12
C LEU A 132 -20.81 -1.94 -15.10
N ASN A 133 -20.10 -2.88 -14.50
CA ASN A 133 -20.52 -4.27 -14.42
C ASN A 133 -21.83 -4.42 -13.65
N THR A 134 -22.03 -3.64 -12.59
CA THR A 134 -23.25 -3.65 -11.81
C THR A 134 -24.40 -2.97 -12.54
N ALA A 135 -24.15 -1.79 -13.12
CA ALA A 135 -25.19 -0.99 -13.79
C ALA A 135 -25.70 -1.66 -15.07
N LEU A 136 -24.83 -2.39 -15.77
CA LEU A 136 -25.17 -3.05 -17.03
C LEU A 136 -25.59 -4.50 -16.86
N LYS A 137 -25.66 -5.01 -15.64
CA LYS A 137 -26.07 -6.38 -15.36
C LYS A 137 -27.56 -6.56 -15.71
N LYS A 138 -27.87 -7.56 -16.52
CA LYS A 138 -29.25 -7.94 -16.81
C LYS A 138 -29.77 -8.93 -15.77
N GLU A 139 -31.07 -8.87 -15.44
CA GLU A 139 -31.65 -9.69 -14.39
C GLU A 139 -31.57 -11.18 -14.68
N ASP A 140 -31.58 -11.57 -15.94
CA ASP A 140 -31.58 -12.97 -16.39
C ASP A 140 -30.17 -13.49 -16.73
N GLU A 141 -29.14 -12.77 -16.29
CA GLU A 141 -27.74 -13.21 -16.39
C GLU A 141 -27.22 -13.75 -15.02
#